data_97dedb1cf0fd5405dfc870822225b141
#
_entry.id   97dedb1cf0fd5405dfc870822225b141
#
_cell.length_a   1.000
_cell.length_b   1.000
_cell.length_c   1.000
_cell.angle_alpha   90.00
_cell.angle_beta   90.00
_cell.angle_gamma   90.00
#
_symmetry.space_group_name_H-M   'P 1'
#
loop_
_entity.id
_entity.type
_entity.pdbx_description
1 polymer ?
#
loop_
_entity_poly.entity_id
_entity_poly.type
_entity_poly.pdbx_seq_one_letter_code
_entity_poly.pdbx_strand_id
1 'polypeptide(L)'
;MYLNPTEEDRLRVFTAAELARRTLARGLKLNAPEATALICDEMHMAARSGASFDEVAETGRTAVGLDQLLAGIPDLIDEIRVEVLLDEGSRLIVLRGLWR
;
A
#
# COMPACT_ATOMS: atom_id res chain seq x y z
N MET A 1 -8.25 24.25 12.43
CA MET A 1 -7.28 23.47 11.62
C MET A 1 -8.02 22.67 10.57
N TYR A 2 -7.55 22.70 9.35
CA TYR A 2 -8.16 21.97 8.25
C TYR A 2 -7.12 21.07 7.59
N LEU A 3 -7.57 19.90 7.10
CA LEU A 3 -6.72 19.01 6.32
C LEU A 3 -6.76 19.45 4.85
N ASN A 4 -5.60 19.42 4.18
CA ASN A 4 -5.56 19.64 2.73
C ASN A 4 -5.95 18.34 1.99
N PRO A 5 -6.21 18.41 0.65
CA PRO A 5 -6.63 17.22 -0.10
C PRO A 5 -5.63 16.05 -0.01
N THR A 6 -4.33 16.33 0.00
CA THR A 6 -3.31 15.28 0.12
C THR A 6 -3.39 14.56 1.46
N GLU A 7 -3.61 15.31 2.54
CA GLU A 7 -3.77 14.73 3.88
C GLU A 7 -5.05 13.91 3.98
N GLU A 8 -6.15 14.39 3.38
CA GLU A 8 -7.40 13.65 3.33
C GLU A 8 -7.24 12.35 2.54
N ASP A 9 -6.57 12.38 1.40
CA ASP A 9 -6.30 11.18 0.61
C ASP A 9 -5.47 10.17 1.40
N ARG A 10 -4.47 10.66 2.14
CA ARG A 10 -3.65 9.79 3.01
C ARG A 10 -4.49 9.09 4.06
N LEU A 11 -5.46 9.80 4.67
CA LEU A 11 -6.37 9.23 5.64
C LEU A 11 -7.32 8.19 5.02
N ARG A 12 -7.76 8.41 3.79
CA ARG A 12 -8.60 7.44 3.07
C ARG A 12 -7.82 6.14 2.81
N VAL A 13 -6.58 6.25 2.39
CA VAL A 13 -5.70 5.09 2.20
C VAL A 13 -5.55 4.34 3.52
N PHE A 14 -5.26 5.05 4.61
CA PHE A 14 -5.15 4.44 5.93
C PHE A 14 -6.44 3.72 6.35
N THR A 15 -7.59 4.36 6.16
CA THR A 15 -8.88 3.78 6.53
C THR A 15 -9.14 2.48 5.74
N ALA A 16 -8.89 2.50 4.44
CA ALA A 16 -9.04 1.32 3.60
C ALA A 16 -8.03 0.22 3.99
N ALA A 17 -6.81 0.60 4.35
CA ALA A 17 -5.79 -0.35 4.83
C ALA A 17 -6.19 -0.99 6.17
N GLU A 18 -6.79 -0.21 7.08
CA GLU A 18 -7.30 -0.77 8.34
C GLU A 18 -8.43 -1.77 8.10
N LEU A 19 -9.31 -1.49 7.14
CA LEU A 19 -10.34 -2.44 6.74
C LEU A 19 -9.70 -3.74 6.21
N ALA A 20 -8.66 -3.62 5.40
CA ALA A 20 -7.91 -4.77 4.89
C ALA A 20 -7.30 -5.58 6.04
N ARG A 21 -6.69 -4.93 7.03
CA ARG A 21 -6.12 -5.61 8.19
C ARG A 21 -7.16 -6.36 9.00
N ARG A 22 -8.35 -5.77 9.21
CA ARG A 22 -9.46 -6.43 9.88
C ARG A 22 -9.98 -7.62 9.09
N THR A 23 -10.05 -7.50 7.78
CA THR A 23 -10.44 -8.58 6.89
C THR A 23 -9.49 -9.77 7.04
N LEU A 24 -8.19 -9.54 6.99
CA LEU A 24 -7.16 -10.57 7.20
C LEU A 24 -7.24 -11.18 8.60
N ALA A 25 -7.48 -10.37 9.62
CA ALA A 25 -7.58 -10.86 11.00
C ALA A 25 -8.76 -11.82 11.20
N ARG A 26 -9.77 -11.75 10.35
CA ARG A 26 -10.91 -12.68 10.36
C ARG A 26 -10.69 -13.91 9.49
N GLY A 27 -9.49 -14.08 8.94
CA GLY A 27 -9.17 -15.20 8.05
C GLY A 27 -9.76 -15.07 6.65
N LEU A 28 -10.20 -13.88 6.28
CA LEU A 28 -10.75 -13.58 4.95
C LEU A 28 -9.64 -13.07 4.03
N LYS A 29 -9.86 -13.18 2.72
CA LYS A 29 -8.91 -12.74 1.71
C LYS A 29 -9.29 -11.37 1.16
N LEU A 30 -8.29 -10.65 0.65
CA LEU A 30 -8.44 -9.26 0.20
C LEU A 30 -8.91 -9.17 -1.25
N ASN A 31 -9.72 -8.15 -1.52
CA ASN A 31 -10.02 -7.71 -2.88
C ASN A 31 -8.94 -6.71 -3.36
N ALA A 32 -9.07 -6.24 -4.62
CA ALA A 32 -8.06 -5.35 -5.20
C ALA A 32 -7.91 -4.01 -4.48
N PRO A 33 -8.99 -3.27 -4.16
CA PRO A 33 -8.86 -2.03 -3.40
C PRO A 33 -8.23 -2.22 -2.03
N GLU A 34 -8.59 -3.27 -1.30
CA GLU A 34 -8.04 -3.56 0.02
C GLU A 34 -6.55 -3.87 -0.06
N ALA A 35 -6.14 -4.72 -1.00
CA ALA A 35 -4.74 -5.06 -1.20
C ALA A 35 -3.91 -3.82 -1.56
N THR A 36 -4.40 -3.02 -2.49
CA THR A 36 -3.72 -1.79 -2.93
C THR A 36 -3.56 -0.82 -1.76
N ALA A 37 -4.62 -0.59 -0.99
CA ALA A 37 -4.57 0.32 0.14
C ALA A 37 -3.58 -0.15 1.22
N LEU A 38 -3.57 -1.44 1.52
CA LEU A 38 -2.65 -2.00 2.52
C LEU A 38 -1.20 -1.83 2.08
N ILE A 39 -0.90 -2.13 0.82
CA ILE A 39 0.44 -1.95 0.25
C ILE A 39 0.86 -0.47 0.36
N CYS A 40 0.01 0.44 -0.08
CA CYS A 40 0.32 1.88 -0.05
C CYS A 40 0.52 2.39 1.38
N ASP A 41 -0.32 1.98 2.33
CA ASP A 41 -0.21 2.40 3.72
C ASP A 41 1.11 1.94 4.35
N GLU A 42 1.50 0.69 4.12
CA GLU A 42 2.76 0.17 4.62
C GLU A 42 3.96 0.93 4.01
N MET A 43 3.89 1.28 2.73
CA MET A 43 4.93 2.08 2.09
C MET A 43 5.03 3.49 2.69
N HIS A 44 3.89 4.14 2.94
CA HIS A 44 3.88 5.45 3.60
C HIS A 44 4.48 5.38 5.00
N MET A 45 4.17 4.35 5.75
CA MET A 45 4.72 4.17 7.11
C MET A 45 6.22 3.89 7.08
N ALA A 46 6.69 3.08 6.14
CA ALA A 46 8.12 2.84 5.96
C ALA A 46 8.87 4.13 5.61
N ALA A 47 8.32 4.92 4.69
CA ALA A 47 8.90 6.22 4.33
C ALA A 47 8.96 7.15 5.54
N ARG A 48 7.90 7.22 6.32
CA ARG A 48 7.84 8.05 7.53
C ARG A 48 8.85 7.60 8.59
N SER A 49 9.18 6.31 8.60
CA SER A 49 10.18 5.74 9.53
C SER A 49 11.63 5.99 9.09
N GLY A 50 11.84 6.65 7.96
CA GLY A 50 13.17 6.97 7.45
C GLY A 50 13.76 5.94 6.49
N ALA A 51 12.95 5.01 5.99
CA ALA A 51 13.41 4.01 5.03
C ALA A 51 13.82 4.67 3.70
N SER A 52 14.79 4.07 3.01
CA SER A 52 15.23 4.52 1.69
C SER A 52 14.18 4.20 0.62
N PHE A 53 14.35 4.79 -0.57
CA PHE A 53 13.50 4.48 -1.73
C PHE A 53 13.39 2.96 -1.96
N ASP A 54 14.53 2.27 -2.00
CA ASP A 54 14.56 0.83 -2.26
C ASP A 54 13.91 0.02 -1.14
N GLU A 55 14.10 0.43 0.12
CA GLU A 55 13.48 -0.21 1.27
C GLU A 55 11.96 -0.03 1.27
N VAL A 56 11.48 1.15 0.91
CA VAL A 56 10.04 1.42 0.78
C VAL A 56 9.43 0.57 -0.33
N ALA A 57 10.10 0.50 -1.48
CA ALA A 57 9.64 -0.34 -2.59
C ALA A 57 9.57 -1.81 -2.19
N GLU A 58 10.57 -2.32 -1.49
CA GLU A 58 10.57 -3.70 -1.00
C GLU A 58 9.47 -3.95 0.03
N THR A 59 9.23 -2.99 0.92
CA THR A 59 8.09 -3.05 1.85
C THR A 59 6.78 -3.24 1.10
N GLY A 60 6.60 -2.48 0.03
CA GLY A 60 5.40 -2.59 -0.81
C GLY A 60 5.27 -3.96 -1.48
N ARG A 61 6.37 -4.49 -2.01
CA ARG A 61 6.37 -5.79 -2.70
C ARG A 61 6.03 -6.96 -1.78
N THR A 62 6.34 -6.84 -0.50
CA THR A 62 6.16 -7.93 0.47
C THR A 62 4.99 -7.72 1.42
N ALA A 63 4.28 -6.59 1.32
CA ALA A 63 3.22 -6.25 2.25
C ALA A 63 2.04 -7.22 2.22
N VAL A 64 1.70 -7.76 1.04
CA VAL A 64 0.59 -8.69 0.85
C VAL A 64 1.07 -9.90 0.08
N GLY A 65 0.88 -11.08 0.66
CA GLY A 65 1.21 -12.34 0.01
C GLY A 65 0.09 -12.84 -0.92
N LEU A 66 0.45 -13.68 -1.88
CA LEU A 66 -0.50 -14.25 -2.84
C LEU A 66 -1.63 -15.00 -2.14
N ASP A 67 -1.34 -15.69 -1.06
CA ASP A 67 -2.31 -16.46 -0.27
C ASP A 67 -3.32 -15.59 0.49
N GLN A 68 -3.08 -14.29 0.57
CA GLN A 68 -3.97 -13.32 1.21
C GLN A 68 -4.96 -12.68 0.24
N LEU A 69 -4.90 -13.03 -1.04
CA LEU A 69 -5.71 -12.43 -2.11
C LEU A 69 -6.83 -13.36 -2.56
N LEU A 70 -7.98 -12.78 -2.85
CA LEU A 70 -9.05 -13.48 -3.55
C LEU A 70 -8.56 -13.92 -4.94
N ALA A 71 -9.17 -15.00 -5.46
CA ALA A 71 -8.81 -15.50 -6.78
C ALA A 71 -8.98 -14.43 -7.86
N GLY A 72 -8.01 -14.33 -8.77
CA GLY A 72 -8.04 -13.38 -9.88
C GLY A 72 -7.52 -11.99 -9.55
N ILE A 73 -7.29 -11.66 -8.27
CA ILE A 73 -6.82 -10.33 -7.89
C ILE A 73 -5.43 -9.99 -8.48
N PRO A 74 -4.46 -10.92 -8.52
CA PRO A 74 -3.16 -10.60 -9.12
C PRO A 74 -3.26 -10.13 -10.58
N ASP A 75 -4.24 -10.62 -11.33
CA ASP A 75 -4.43 -10.22 -12.73
C ASP A 75 -5.11 -8.86 -12.87
N LEU A 76 -5.73 -8.35 -11.82
CA LEU A 76 -6.39 -7.04 -11.81
C LEU A 76 -5.43 -5.91 -11.45
N ILE A 77 -4.31 -6.21 -10.81
CA ILE A 77 -3.34 -5.20 -10.35
C ILE A 77 -2.08 -5.30 -11.20
N ASP A 78 -2.03 -4.53 -12.28
CA ASP A 78 -0.86 -4.48 -13.16
C ASP A 78 0.30 -3.73 -12.52
N GLU A 79 0.00 -2.61 -11.89
CA GLU A 79 0.98 -1.79 -11.20
C GLU A 79 0.33 -1.01 -10.07
N ILE A 80 1.13 -0.65 -9.09
CA ILE A 80 0.76 0.28 -8.03
C ILE A 80 1.69 1.47 -8.11
N ARG A 81 1.12 2.68 -8.17
CA ARG A 81 1.85 3.94 -8.21
C ARG A 81 1.53 4.70 -6.96
N VAL A 82 2.55 5.04 -6.19
CA VAL A 82 2.37 5.78 -4.95
C VAL A 82 3.47 6.82 -4.80
N GLU A 83 3.07 8.04 -4.45
CA GLU A 83 4.02 9.10 -4.10
C GLU A 83 4.21 9.09 -2.60
N VAL A 84 5.45 8.91 -2.16
CA VAL A 84 5.81 8.86 -0.74
C VAL A 84 6.74 10.01 -0.40
N LEU A 85 6.69 10.46 0.84
CA LEU A 85 7.60 11.50 1.35
C LEU A 85 8.79 10.83 2.02
N LEU A 86 9.94 10.90 1.35
CA LEU A 86 11.22 10.43 1.86
C LEU A 86 11.99 11.60 2.48
N ASP A 87 13.11 11.32 3.14
CA ASP A 87 13.96 12.35 3.73
C ASP A 87 14.45 13.36 2.68
N GLU A 88 14.72 12.90 1.45
CA GLU A 88 15.14 13.75 0.33
C GLU A 88 13.99 14.46 -0.40
N GLY A 89 12.74 14.23 0.00
CA GLY A 89 11.56 14.81 -0.62
C GLY A 89 10.61 13.78 -1.20
N SER A 90 9.55 14.25 -1.86
CA SER A 90 8.54 13.37 -2.46
C SER A 90 9.09 12.60 -3.64
N ARG A 91 8.85 11.29 -3.68
CA ARG A 91 9.28 10.40 -4.75
C ARG A 91 8.12 9.49 -5.16
N LEU A 92 7.96 9.32 -6.48
CA LEU A 92 7.01 8.34 -7.02
C LEU A 92 7.67 6.96 -7.03
N ILE A 93 6.98 5.98 -6.45
CA ILE A 93 7.39 4.57 -6.51
C ILE A 93 6.37 3.82 -7.33
N VAL A 94 6.83 3.05 -8.31
CA VAL A 94 5.98 2.23 -9.17
C VAL A 94 6.36 0.76 -8.95
N LEU A 95 5.40 -0.01 -8.49
CA LEU A 95 5.56 -1.45 -8.30
C LEU A 95 4.87 -2.18 -9.45
N ARG A 96 5.61 -3.03 -10.16
CA ARG A 96 5.09 -3.84 -11.25
C ARG A 96 5.39 -5.32 -11.01
N GLY A 97 4.58 -6.19 -11.60
CA GLY A 97 4.82 -7.62 -11.52
C GLY A 97 4.70 -8.18 -10.12
N LEU A 98 3.87 -7.58 -9.28
CA LEU A 98 3.58 -8.11 -7.96
C LEU A 98 3.01 -9.53 -8.08
N TRP A 99 3.46 -10.41 -7.20
CA TRP A 99 3.00 -11.82 -7.15
C TRP A 99 3.35 -12.66 -8.39
N ARG A 100 4.34 -12.27 -9.14
CA ARG A 100 4.79 -12.98 -10.35
C ARG A 100 6.23 -13.47 -10.24
#